data_874f81de0471dd582bb4e383661b8640
#
_entry.id   874f81de0471dd582bb4e383661b8640
#
_cell.length_a   1.000
_cell.length_b   1.000
_cell.length_c   1.000
_cell.angle_alpha   90.00
_cell.angle_beta   90.00
_cell.angle_gamma   90.00
#
_symmetry.space_group_name_H-M   'P 1'
#
loop_
_entity.id
_entity.type
_entity.pdbx_description
1 polymer ?
#
loop_
_entity_poly.entity_id
_entity_poly.type
_entity_poly.pdbx_seq_one_letter_code
_entity_poly.pdbx_strand_id
1 'polypeptide(L)'
;MLQSSVSQRVNRSKRLVSIKDIAKEAGVSVCTVSLVMNNKDHNRVSKAVAQRIRTTAESMGYKPNSVARTLRTSKSNTLGFVTDEIATTPYAGQVLQGAQDAARKLGYILLTANTNNDAELEDQEISALRRYNVDGFLYAMMYH
;
A
#
# COMPACT_ATOMS: atom_id res chain seq x y z
N MET A 1 3.58 -10.26 -34.20
CA MET A 1 4.82 -9.54 -33.88
C MET A 1 4.55 -8.36 -32.96
N LEU A 2 4.18 -8.58 -31.68
CA LEU A 2 3.95 -7.51 -30.68
C LEU A 2 4.21 -8.03 -29.23
N GLN A 3 5.34 -8.72 -29.01
CA GLN A 3 5.69 -9.29 -27.69
C GLN A 3 7.08 -8.91 -27.16
N SER A 4 7.72 -7.86 -27.64
CA SER A 4 9.11 -7.59 -27.27
C SER A 4 9.41 -6.25 -26.58
N SER A 5 8.42 -5.46 -26.15
CA SER A 5 8.69 -4.13 -25.62
C SER A 5 8.33 -3.85 -24.17
N VAL A 6 7.79 -4.82 -23.42
CA VAL A 6 7.34 -4.59 -22.02
C VAL A 6 8.38 -5.05 -20.96
N SER A 7 9.42 -5.78 -21.35
CA SER A 7 10.27 -6.51 -20.39
C SER A 7 11.58 -5.83 -19.94
N GLN A 8 11.84 -4.56 -20.26
CA GLN A 8 13.17 -3.96 -19.98
C GLN A 8 13.20 -2.71 -19.11
N ARG A 9 12.19 -2.41 -18.30
CA ARG A 9 12.23 -1.23 -17.42
C ARG A 9 12.10 -1.50 -15.91
N VAL A 10 12.36 -2.68 -15.44
CA VAL A 10 12.41 -2.96 -14.00
C VAL A 10 13.74 -3.57 -13.65
N ASN A 11 14.80 -2.79 -13.55
CA ASN A 11 15.89 -3.01 -12.59
C ASN A 11 16.98 -1.94 -12.69
N ARG A 12 16.82 -0.83 -11.99
CA ARG A 12 17.92 -0.13 -11.32
C ARG A 12 17.47 0.08 -9.90
N SER A 13 17.96 -0.71 -8.98
CA SER A 13 17.80 -0.52 -7.54
C SER A 13 18.43 0.81 -7.13
N LYS A 14 17.73 1.91 -7.36
CA LYS A 14 18.04 3.19 -6.71
C LYS A 14 17.87 2.91 -5.21
N ARG A 15 18.96 2.89 -4.46
CA ARG A 15 18.93 2.79 -3.01
C ARG A 15 17.85 3.75 -2.49
N LEU A 16 16.80 3.21 -1.93
CA LEU A 16 15.71 4.01 -1.38
C LEU A 16 16.24 4.82 -0.20
N VAL A 17 15.95 6.11 -0.19
CA VAL A 17 16.26 6.98 0.95
C VAL A 17 15.58 6.43 2.19
N SER A 18 16.34 6.31 3.27
CA SER A 18 15.87 5.78 4.55
C SER A 18 15.68 6.90 5.59
N ILE A 19 14.98 6.61 6.68
CA ILE A 19 14.86 7.53 7.81
C ILE A 19 16.22 7.85 8.46
N LYS A 20 17.22 6.96 8.30
CA LYS A 20 18.60 7.20 8.76
C LYS A 20 19.29 8.27 7.93
N ASP A 21 19.04 8.27 6.62
CA ASP A 21 19.61 9.27 5.71
C ASP A 21 19.00 10.65 6.01
N ILE A 22 17.69 10.73 6.25
CA ILE A 22 17.02 11.99 6.68
C ILE A 22 17.55 12.47 8.03
N ALA A 23 17.74 11.58 8.99
CA ALA A 23 18.25 11.91 10.31
C ALA A 23 19.64 12.54 10.23
N LYS A 24 20.51 11.98 9.39
CA LYS A 24 21.85 12.50 9.13
C LYS A 24 21.80 13.89 8.50
N GLU A 25 20.99 14.07 7.46
CA GLU A 25 20.87 15.34 6.72
C GLU A 25 20.22 16.44 7.57
N ALA A 26 19.17 16.10 8.31
CA ALA A 26 18.48 17.06 9.18
C ALA A 26 19.19 17.32 10.53
N GLY A 27 20.28 16.60 10.85
CA GLY A 27 21.03 16.77 12.09
C GLY A 27 20.23 16.42 13.35
N VAL A 28 19.42 15.33 13.29
CA VAL A 28 18.56 14.88 14.39
C VAL A 28 18.63 13.38 14.58
N SER A 29 18.06 12.86 15.68
CA SER A 29 18.00 11.42 15.90
C SER A 29 17.01 10.74 14.96
N VAL A 30 17.25 9.45 14.64
CA VAL A 30 16.33 8.60 13.87
C VAL A 30 14.96 8.53 14.54
N CYS A 31 14.93 8.52 15.87
CA CYS A 31 13.69 8.53 16.65
C CYS A 31 12.87 9.80 16.38
N THR A 32 13.52 10.98 16.36
CA THR A 32 12.87 12.25 16.05
C THR A 32 12.28 12.27 14.65
N VAL A 33 13.04 11.78 13.64
CA VAL A 33 12.52 11.61 12.27
C VAL A 33 11.31 10.69 12.26
N SER A 34 11.39 9.54 12.93
CA SER A 34 10.29 8.59 13.00
C SER A 34 9.02 9.19 13.63
N LEU A 35 9.14 10.00 14.67
CA LEU A 35 8.00 10.69 15.27
C LEU A 35 7.35 11.65 14.27
N VAL A 36 8.13 12.46 13.57
CA VAL A 36 7.63 13.44 12.59
C VAL A 36 6.99 12.76 11.39
N MET A 37 7.65 11.76 10.82
CA MET A 37 7.16 11.04 9.64
C MET A 37 5.91 10.19 9.90
N ASN A 38 5.64 9.87 11.18
CA ASN A 38 4.42 9.17 11.59
C ASN A 38 3.36 10.11 12.21
N ASN A 39 3.51 11.44 12.12
CA ASN A 39 2.62 12.44 12.70
C ASN A 39 2.40 12.27 14.22
N LYS A 40 3.44 11.81 14.95
CA LYS A 40 3.48 11.63 16.40
C LYS A 40 4.35 12.67 17.09
N ASP A 41 4.65 13.76 16.40
CA ASP A 41 5.53 14.85 16.82
C ASP A 41 4.85 15.88 17.72
N HIS A 42 3.52 15.84 17.86
CA HIS A 42 2.76 16.76 18.71
C HIS A 42 3.29 16.73 20.15
N ASN A 43 3.66 17.90 20.69
CA ASN A 43 4.26 18.12 22.01
C ASN A 43 5.58 17.35 22.29
N ARG A 44 6.20 16.75 21.27
CA ARG A 44 7.46 15.99 21.42
C ARG A 44 8.61 16.56 20.59
N VAL A 45 8.29 17.30 19.54
CA VAL A 45 9.26 17.92 18.63
C VAL A 45 8.81 19.34 18.35
N SER A 46 9.70 20.30 18.35
CA SER A 46 9.36 21.68 18.02
C SER A 46 8.88 21.79 16.57
N LYS A 47 7.95 22.72 16.31
CA LYS A 47 7.41 22.94 14.96
C LYS A 47 8.51 23.21 13.92
N ALA A 48 9.55 23.97 14.29
CA ALA A 48 10.65 24.29 13.42
C ALA A 48 11.47 23.04 13.03
N VAL A 49 11.75 22.15 13.99
CA VAL A 49 12.46 20.89 13.74
C VAL A 49 11.61 19.95 12.91
N ALA A 50 10.31 19.84 13.22
CA ALA A 50 9.38 19.00 12.45
C ALA A 50 9.29 19.45 10.98
N GLN A 51 9.18 20.77 10.74
CA GLN A 51 9.15 21.32 9.39
C GLN A 51 10.45 21.04 8.65
N ARG A 52 11.61 21.25 9.27
CA ARG A 52 12.92 20.94 8.67
C ARG A 52 13.01 19.48 8.24
N ILE A 53 12.57 18.54 9.09
CA ILE A 53 12.56 17.11 8.77
C ILE A 53 11.67 16.82 7.55
N ARG A 54 10.47 17.39 7.49
CA ARG A 54 9.56 17.21 6.37
C ARG A 54 10.14 17.74 5.05
N THR A 55 10.67 18.95 5.06
CA THR A 55 11.34 19.56 3.90
C THR A 55 12.54 18.72 3.44
N THR A 56 13.38 18.26 4.38
CA THR A 56 14.51 17.38 4.07
C THR A 56 14.03 16.07 3.43
N ALA A 57 13.00 15.44 3.99
CA ALA A 57 12.44 14.19 3.44
C ALA A 57 11.90 14.39 2.01
N GLU A 58 11.19 15.49 1.74
CA GLU A 58 10.70 15.84 0.41
C GLU A 58 11.83 16.08 -0.58
N SER A 59 12.83 16.89 -0.22
CA SER A 59 13.98 17.19 -1.10
C SER A 59 14.79 15.95 -1.45
N MET A 60 14.90 15.00 -0.53
CA MET A 60 15.57 13.72 -0.76
C MET A 60 14.70 12.69 -1.51
N GLY A 61 13.44 13.00 -1.81
CA GLY A 61 12.50 12.07 -2.44
C GLY A 61 12.16 10.86 -1.57
N TYR A 62 12.17 11.02 -0.25
CA TYR A 62 11.82 9.95 0.68
C TYR A 62 10.39 9.47 0.48
N LYS A 63 10.24 8.17 0.37
CA LYS A 63 8.93 7.50 0.41
C LYS A 63 8.89 6.56 1.61
N PRO A 64 7.87 6.66 2.48
CA PRO A 64 7.71 5.74 3.59
C PRO A 64 7.74 4.28 3.10
N ASN A 65 8.57 3.47 3.75
CA ASN A 65 8.65 2.04 3.41
C ASN A 65 7.44 1.32 4.00
N SER A 66 6.49 0.94 3.15
CA SER A 66 5.28 0.21 3.54
C SER A 66 5.61 -1.13 4.20
N VAL A 67 6.61 -1.85 3.71
CA VAL A 67 7.04 -3.15 4.26
C VAL A 67 7.53 -2.99 5.70
N ALA A 68 8.42 -2.02 5.96
CA ALA A 68 8.91 -1.74 7.32
C ALA A 68 7.79 -1.27 8.25
N ARG A 69 6.80 -0.54 7.72
CA ARG A 69 5.61 -0.13 8.45
C ARG A 69 4.73 -1.35 8.79
N THR A 70 4.46 -2.23 7.83
CA THR A 70 3.68 -3.46 8.01
C THR A 70 4.31 -4.35 9.07
N LEU A 71 5.63 -4.58 9.03
CA LEU A 71 6.34 -5.35 10.04
C LEU A 71 6.18 -4.79 11.46
N ARG A 72 6.12 -3.45 11.59
CA ARG A 72 5.99 -2.80 12.90
C ARG A 72 4.56 -2.72 13.41
N THR A 73 3.58 -2.58 12.52
CA THR A 73 2.18 -2.34 12.87
C THR A 73 1.29 -3.56 12.69
N SER A 74 1.81 -4.61 12.07
CA SER A 74 1.04 -5.78 11.60
C SER A 74 -0.15 -5.40 10.70
N LYS A 75 -0.08 -4.21 10.04
CA LYS A 75 -1.10 -3.72 9.12
C LYS A 75 -0.48 -3.35 7.78
N SER A 76 -1.00 -3.96 6.72
CA SER A 76 -0.59 -3.66 5.34
C SER A 76 -1.32 -2.47 4.74
N ASN A 77 -2.47 -2.09 5.30
CA ASN A 77 -3.46 -1.19 4.72
C ASN A 77 -3.93 -1.67 3.34
N THR A 78 -4.07 -2.97 3.19
CA THR A 78 -4.52 -3.61 1.96
C THR A 78 -5.67 -4.55 2.29
N LEU A 79 -6.72 -4.54 1.48
CA LEU A 79 -7.85 -5.45 1.56
C LEU A 79 -7.88 -6.32 0.31
N GLY A 80 -8.24 -7.59 0.46
CA GLY A 80 -8.59 -8.48 -0.65
C GLY A 80 -10.05 -8.28 -1.03
N PHE A 81 -10.32 -8.06 -2.30
CA PHE A 81 -11.68 -8.04 -2.85
C PHE A 81 -11.83 -9.26 -3.76
N VAL A 82 -12.65 -10.21 -3.33
CA VAL A 82 -12.89 -11.47 -4.04
C VAL A 82 -14.28 -11.42 -4.67
N THR A 83 -14.35 -11.73 -5.95
CA THR A 83 -15.58 -11.70 -6.72
C THR A 83 -15.57 -12.78 -7.79
N ASP A 84 -16.74 -13.24 -8.18
CA ASP A 84 -16.92 -14.27 -9.21
C ASP A 84 -16.84 -13.71 -10.63
N GLU A 85 -17.46 -12.55 -10.91
CA GLU A 85 -17.51 -11.95 -12.24
C GLU A 85 -17.49 -10.41 -12.18
N ILE A 86 -16.32 -9.79 -12.42
CA ILE A 86 -16.25 -8.32 -12.52
C ILE A 86 -16.61 -7.81 -13.92
N ALA A 87 -16.24 -8.58 -14.95
CA ALA A 87 -16.19 -8.06 -16.32
C ALA A 87 -17.52 -8.17 -17.07
N THR A 88 -18.49 -8.94 -16.56
CA THR A 88 -19.67 -9.34 -17.32
C THR A 88 -20.91 -8.49 -17.04
N THR A 89 -20.97 -7.81 -15.91
CA THR A 89 -22.13 -6.98 -15.56
C THR A 89 -21.74 -5.56 -15.13
N PRO A 90 -22.49 -4.53 -15.59
CA PRO A 90 -22.30 -3.15 -15.11
C PRO A 90 -22.47 -3.01 -13.59
N TYR A 91 -23.27 -3.86 -12.97
CA TYR A 91 -23.53 -3.88 -11.53
C TYR A 91 -22.27 -4.26 -10.74
N ALA A 92 -21.56 -5.33 -11.14
CA ALA A 92 -20.33 -5.75 -10.49
C ALA A 92 -19.24 -4.64 -10.53
N GLY A 93 -19.15 -3.93 -11.64
CA GLY A 93 -18.27 -2.77 -11.77
C GLY A 93 -18.61 -1.65 -10.77
N GLN A 94 -19.91 -1.37 -10.55
CA GLN A 94 -20.36 -0.37 -9.58
C GLN A 94 -20.05 -0.77 -8.14
N VAL A 95 -20.21 -2.05 -7.79
CA VAL A 95 -19.85 -2.59 -6.47
C VAL A 95 -18.36 -2.44 -6.23
N LEU A 96 -17.53 -2.82 -7.20
CA LEU A 96 -16.07 -2.64 -7.11
C LEU A 96 -15.70 -1.16 -6.96
N GLN A 97 -16.30 -0.27 -7.75
CA GLN A 97 -16.06 1.17 -7.66
C GLN A 97 -16.39 1.69 -6.25
N GLY A 98 -17.54 1.33 -5.71
CA GLY A 98 -17.95 1.71 -4.36
C GLY A 98 -16.99 1.20 -3.29
N ALA A 99 -16.55 -0.06 -3.40
CA ALA A 99 -15.56 -0.65 -2.50
C ALA A 99 -14.21 0.07 -2.57
N GLN A 100 -13.72 0.41 -3.78
CA GLN A 100 -12.48 1.16 -3.97
C GLN A 100 -12.56 2.56 -3.36
N ASP A 101 -13.68 3.28 -3.56
CA ASP A 101 -13.86 4.61 -3.03
C ASP A 101 -13.93 4.61 -1.49
N ALA A 102 -14.61 3.64 -0.90
CA ALA A 102 -14.65 3.46 0.55
C ALA A 102 -13.26 3.10 1.12
N ALA A 103 -12.57 2.15 0.51
CA ALA A 103 -11.22 1.75 0.91
C ALA A 103 -10.26 2.94 0.86
N ARG A 104 -10.29 3.73 -0.23
CA ARG A 104 -9.43 4.92 -0.39
C ARG A 104 -9.68 5.96 0.71
N LYS A 105 -10.94 6.23 1.05
CA LYS A 105 -11.30 7.15 2.14
C LYS A 105 -10.75 6.70 3.49
N LEU A 106 -10.64 5.40 3.71
CA LEU A 106 -10.09 4.79 4.92
C LEU A 106 -8.57 4.56 4.87
N GLY A 107 -7.91 4.94 3.76
CA GLY A 107 -6.47 4.75 3.58
C GLY A 107 -6.04 3.33 3.23
N TYR A 108 -6.96 2.53 2.65
CA TYR A 108 -6.70 1.17 2.17
C TYR A 108 -6.56 1.12 0.66
N ILE A 109 -5.85 0.11 0.18
CA ILE A 109 -5.79 -0.31 -1.22
C ILE A 109 -6.56 -1.61 -1.36
N LEU A 110 -7.29 -1.81 -2.46
CA LEU A 110 -7.90 -3.09 -2.80
C LEU A 110 -7.00 -3.87 -3.75
N LEU A 111 -6.74 -5.13 -3.42
CA LEU A 111 -6.27 -6.16 -4.34
C LEU A 111 -7.47 -6.99 -4.77
N THR A 112 -7.75 -7.03 -6.05
CA THR A 112 -8.94 -7.68 -6.58
C THR A 112 -8.57 -9.04 -7.16
N ALA A 113 -9.32 -10.07 -6.78
CA ALA A 113 -9.27 -11.42 -7.32
C ALA A 113 -10.62 -11.73 -7.97
N ASN A 114 -10.57 -12.20 -9.22
CA ASN A 114 -11.74 -12.63 -9.98
C ASN A 114 -11.70 -14.16 -10.14
N THR A 115 -12.66 -14.86 -9.57
CA THR A 115 -12.63 -16.32 -9.46
C THR A 115 -13.37 -17.04 -10.61
N ASN A 116 -14.13 -16.30 -11.42
CA ASN A 116 -14.90 -16.84 -12.56
C ASN A 116 -15.79 -18.05 -12.19
N ASN A 117 -16.32 -18.08 -10.98
CA ASN A 117 -17.08 -19.22 -10.43
C ASN A 117 -16.29 -20.54 -10.36
N ASP A 118 -14.96 -20.48 -10.28
CA ASP A 118 -14.07 -21.62 -10.14
C ASP A 118 -13.56 -21.70 -8.70
N ALA A 119 -13.98 -22.74 -7.97
CA ALA A 119 -13.63 -22.95 -6.57
C ALA A 119 -12.12 -23.20 -6.35
N GLU A 120 -11.44 -23.84 -7.30
CA GLU A 120 -10.00 -24.07 -7.20
C GLU A 120 -9.24 -22.75 -7.39
N LEU A 121 -9.65 -21.94 -8.36
CA LEU A 121 -9.11 -20.60 -8.56
C LEU A 121 -9.37 -19.70 -7.36
N GLU A 122 -10.54 -19.79 -6.73
CA GLU A 122 -10.86 -19.04 -5.51
C GLU A 122 -9.88 -19.36 -4.39
N ASP A 123 -9.65 -20.63 -4.11
CA ASP A 123 -8.69 -21.06 -3.08
C ASP A 123 -7.26 -20.58 -3.39
N GLN A 124 -6.84 -20.62 -4.64
CA GLN A 124 -5.54 -20.13 -5.08
C GLN A 124 -5.40 -18.61 -4.87
N GLU A 125 -6.40 -17.84 -5.26
CA GLU A 125 -6.42 -16.38 -5.15
C GLU A 125 -6.49 -15.92 -3.67
N ILE A 126 -7.32 -16.57 -2.85
CA ILE A 126 -7.37 -16.30 -1.41
C ILE A 126 -6.01 -16.60 -0.76
N SER A 127 -5.38 -17.72 -1.14
CA SER A 127 -4.05 -18.07 -0.66
C SER A 127 -2.99 -17.06 -1.08
N ALA A 128 -3.09 -16.53 -2.31
CA ALA A 128 -2.22 -15.47 -2.79
C ALA A 128 -2.43 -14.18 -1.99
N LEU A 129 -3.65 -13.72 -1.80
CA LEU A 129 -3.98 -12.53 -1.02
C LEU A 129 -3.47 -12.63 0.43
N ARG A 130 -3.59 -13.81 1.06
CA ARG A 130 -3.01 -14.07 2.39
C ARG A 130 -1.49 -13.90 2.40
N ARG A 131 -0.78 -14.38 1.38
CA ARG A 131 0.68 -14.17 1.24
C ARG A 131 1.06 -12.70 1.10
N TYR A 132 0.18 -11.87 0.52
CA TYR A 132 0.33 -10.41 0.49
C TYR A 132 -0.03 -9.71 1.82
N ASN A 133 -0.39 -10.48 2.86
CA ASN A 133 -0.75 -10.00 4.18
C ASN A 133 -1.87 -8.95 4.14
N VAL A 134 -2.94 -9.22 3.38
CA VAL A 134 -4.13 -8.34 3.41
C VAL A 134 -4.71 -8.29 4.82
N ASP A 135 -5.19 -7.13 5.24
CA ASP A 135 -5.74 -6.90 6.58
C ASP A 135 -7.16 -7.50 6.73
N GLY A 136 -7.83 -7.80 5.63
CA GLY A 136 -9.16 -8.38 5.59
C GLY A 136 -9.61 -8.68 4.17
N PHE A 137 -10.77 -9.33 4.06
CA PHE A 137 -11.39 -9.69 2.79
C PHE A 137 -12.77 -9.06 2.65
N LEU A 138 -13.11 -8.67 1.44
CA LEU A 138 -14.45 -8.30 0.99
C LEU A 138 -14.86 -9.32 -0.06
N TYR A 139 -15.99 -9.96 0.14
CA TYR A 139 -16.56 -10.91 -0.81
C TYR A 139 -17.76 -10.27 -1.49
N ALA A 140 -17.76 -10.28 -2.81
CA ALA A 140 -18.85 -9.78 -3.66
C ALA A 140 -19.19 -10.86 -4.69
N MET A 141 -19.77 -11.96 -4.21
CA MET A 141 -20.24 -13.06 -5.05
C MET A 141 -21.63 -12.72 -5.60
N MET A 142 -21.81 -12.94 -6.90
CA MET A 142 -23.06 -12.63 -7.60
C MET A 142 -24.01 -13.84 -7.69
N TYR A 143 -23.44 -15.03 -7.57
CA TYR A 143 -24.17 -16.29 -7.73
C TYR A 143 -23.80 -17.30 -6.65
N HIS A 144 -24.82 -17.85 -6.04
CA HIS A 144 -24.79 -19.06 -5.21
C HIS A 144 -25.93 -19.98 -5.60
#